data_720ded4786b7367e93b2662871bfe064
#
_entry.id   720ded4786b7367e93b2662871bfe064
#
_cell.length_a   1.000
_cell.length_b   1.000
_cell.length_c   1.000
_cell.angle_alpha   90.00
_cell.angle_beta   90.00
_cell.angle_gamma   90.00
#
_symmetry.space_group_name_H-M   'P 1'
#
loop_
_entity.id
_entity.type
_entity.pdbx_description
1 polymer ?
#
loop_
_entity_poly.entity_id
_entity_poly.type
_entity_poly.pdbx_seq_one_letter_code
_entity_poly.pdbx_strand_id
1 'polypeptide(L)'
;RVTSSGLPKFSKSPLTEAALRGTDYQGNVTPRDRVLAAARASRTPGLTYLYIRDADKVGHNYGWDSEHWVAAFEHIDAQLALLKRSAPKGTLIVIVADHGMVQTDMDQRIDIAVEPQLTRGVSLVGGEPRSLMLYAEPDERPEDIACRWRDCLQDRALVRTKDEAIADGLFGPVCERVRPMLGDVVVQAAGAVT
;
A
#
# COMPACT_ATOMS: atom_id res chain seq x y z
N ARG A 1 -12.51 -9.47 21.28
CA ARG A 1 -13.39 -8.90 20.25
C ARG A 1 -12.57 -8.03 19.31
N VAL A 2 -12.88 -8.11 17.99
CA VAL A 2 -12.27 -7.24 16.98
C VAL A 2 -13.38 -6.50 16.25
N THR A 3 -13.26 -5.17 16.15
CA THR A 3 -14.22 -4.30 15.46
C THR A 3 -13.50 -3.47 14.41
N SER A 4 -14.06 -3.35 13.23
CA SER A 4 -13.55 -2.47 12.18
C SER A 4 -14.53 -1.33 11.92
N SER A 5 -14.06 -0.09 11.88
CA SER A 5 -14.86 1.08 11.54
C SER A 5 -14.35 1.73 10.26
N GLY A 6 -15.18 1.79 9.25
CA GLY A 6 -14.80 2.29 7.92
C GLY A 6 -16.00 2.82 7.13
N LEU A 7 -15.78 3.05 5.83
CA LEU A 7 -16.86 3.45 4.92
C LEU A 7 -17.77 2.25 4.62
N PRO A 8 -19.11 2.44 4.51
CA PRO A 8 -20.06 1.35 4.24
C PRO A 8 -19.74 0.56 2.97
N LYS A 9 -19.27 1.23 1.92
CA LYS A 9 -18.94 0.59 0.64
C LYS A 9 -17.82 -0.45 0.70
N PHE A 10 -16.99 -0.44 1.75
CA PHE A 10 -15.90 -1.39 1.93
C PHE A 10 -16.29 -2.60 2.79
N SER A 11 -17.48 -2.63 3.39
CA SER A 11 -17.90 -3.68 4.33
C SER A 11 -17.84 -5.09 3.74
N LYS A 12 -18.02 -5.22 2.42
CA LYS A 12 -17.98 -6.49 1.67
C LYS A 12 -16.98 -6.45 0.51
N SER A 13 -15.97 -5.59 0.58
CA SER A 13 -14.93 -5.58 -0.44
C SER A 13 -14.05 -6.83 -0.32
N PRO A 14 -13.47 -7.35 -1.42
CA PRO A 14 -12.57 -8.50 -1.38
C PRO A 14 -11.43 -8.33 -0.36
N LEU A 15 -10.87 -7.12 -0.26
CA LEU A 15 -9.83 -6.81 0.72
C LEU A 15 -10.35 -6.93 2.16
N THR A 16 -11.55 -6.41 2.45
CA THR A 16 -12.14 -6.52 3.79
C THR A 16 -12.44 -7.97 4.15
N GLU A 17 -12.97 -8.76 3.22
CA GLU A 17 -13.25 -10.17 3.43
C GLU A 17 -11.96 -11.00 3.64
N ALA A 18 -10.88 -10.62 3.00
CA ALA A 18 -9.58 -11.29 3.17
C ALA A 18 -8.84 -10.83 4.44
N ALA A 19 -8.61 -9.54 4.57
CA ALA A 19 -7.72 -8.96 5.60
C ALA A 19 -8.43 -8.71 6.93
N LEU A 20 -9.73 -8.40 6.93
CA LEU A 20 -10.52 -8.09 8.12
C LEU A 20 -11.54 -9.19 8.44
N ARG A 21 -11.27 -10.41 8.03
CA ARG A 21 -12.13 -11.57 8.26
C ARG A 21 -12.46 -11.77 9.74
N GLY A 22 -13.76 -11.93 10.03
CA GLY A 22 -14.23 -12.18 11.39
C GLY A 22 -14.34 -10.95 12.28
N THR A 23 -14.10 -9.74 11.75
CA THR A 23 -14.34 -8.51 12.49
C THR A 23 -15.81 -8.12 12.44
N ASP A 24 -16.28 -7.44 13.49
CA ASP A 24 -17.56 -6.71 13.48
C ASP A 24 -17.36 -5.40 12.69
N TYR A 25 -17.74 -5.40 11.40
CA TYR A 25 -17.54 -4.24 10.53
C TYR A 25 -18.67 -3.21 10.69
N GLN A 26 -18.33 -2.01 11.13
CA GLN A 26 -19.24 -0.88 11.32
C GLN A 26 -19.02 0.18 10.24
N GLY A 27 -19.92 0.20 9.24
CA GLY A 27 -19.90 1.15 8.14
C GLY A 27 -20.57 2.49 8.51
N ASN A 28 -19.79 3.58 8.48
CA ASN A 28 -20.30 4.93 8.71
C ASN A 28 -19.78 5.89 7.63
N VAL A 29 -20.67 6.73 7.10
CA VAL A 29 -20.36 7.63 5.98
C VAL A 29 -19.44 8.76 6.41
N THR A 30 -19.78 9.43 7.51
CA THR A 30 -19.01 10.60 7.94
C THR A 30 -17.76 10.20 8.76
N PRO A 31 -16.66 10.96 8.65
CA PRO A 31 -15.47 10.74 9.48
C PRO A 31 -15.81 10.77 10.97
N ARG A 32 -16.62 11.71 11.39
CA ARG A 32 -17.07 11.86 12.78
C ARG A 32 -17.76 10.58 13.29
N ASP A 33 -18.69 10.03 12.50
CA ASP A 33 -19.45 8.85 12.93
C ASP A 33 -18.56 7.60 12.99
N ARG A 34 -17.58 7.47 12.08
CA ARG A 34 -16.56 6.42 12.14
C ARG A 34 -15.75 6.48 13.42
N VAL A 35 -15.29 7.69 13.79
CA VAL A 35 -14.53 7.90 15.03
C VAL A 35 -15.37 7.60 16.26
N LEU A 36 -16.61 8.05 16.32
CA LEU A 36 -17.49 7.80 17.45
C LEU A 36 -17.89 6.30 17.55
N ALA A 37 -18.03 5.62 16.41
CA ALA A 37 -18.24 4.16 16.39
C ALA A 37 -17.02 3.42 16.95
N ALA A 38 -15.81 3.78 16.54
CA ALA A 38 -14.57 3.22 17.07
C ALA A 38 -14.44 3.48 18.58
N ALA A 39 -14.70 4.69 19.05
CA ALA A 39 -14.69 5.01 20.48
C ALA A 39 -15.73 4.21 21.29
N ARG A 40 -16.92 3.98 20.72
CA ARG A 40 -17.95 3.12 21.37
C ARG A 40 -17.49 1.66 21.43
N ALA A 41 -16.92 1.14 20.34
CA ALA A 41 -16.41 -0.23 20.30
C ALA A 41 -15.29 -0.47 21.34
N SER A 42 -14.46 0.54 21.58
CA SER A 42 -13.35 0.49 22.54
C SER A 42 -13.80 0.46 24.02
N ARG A 43 -15.10 0.59 24.30
CA ARG A 43 -15.63 0.43 25.67
C ARG A 43 -15.59 -1.02 26.16
N THR A 44 -15.49 -1.97 25.24
CA THR A 44 -15.28 -3.38 25.55
C THR A 44 -13.83 -3.75 25.22
N PRO A 45 -13.12 -4.46 26.08
CA PRO A 45 -11.75 -4.90 25.82
C PRO A 45 -11.63 -5.64 24.48
N GLY A 46 -10.68 -5.26 23.65
CA GLY A 46 -10.48 -5.82 22.31
C GLY A 46 -9.63 -4.93 21.43
N LEU A 47 -9.60 -5.25 20.16
CA LEU A 47 -8.94 -4.46 19.11
C LEU A 47 -9.98 -3.72 18.29
N THR A 48 -9.81 -2.43 18.08
CA THR A 48 -10.63 -1.63 17.16
C THR A 48 -9.74 -1.07 16.05
N TYR A 49 -10.05 -1.41 14.81
CA TYR A 49 -9.40 -0.87 13.61
C TYR A 49 -10.26 0.26 13.04
N LEU A 50 -9.73 1.48 13.03
CA LEU A 50 -10.36 2.65 12.43
C LEU A 50 -9.62 3.03 11.15
N TYR A 51 -10.32 3.00 10.01
CA TYR A 51 -9.75 3.36 8.72
C TYR A 51 -10.12 4.79 8.29
N ILE A 52 -9.10 5.59 8.00
CA ILE A 52 -9.22 6.96 7.49
C ILE A 52 -8.40 7.03 6.20
N ARG A 53 -9.08 7.21 5.05
CA ARG A 53 -8.44 7.21 3.72
C ARG A 53 -8.20 8.61 3.15
N ASP A 54 -8.58 9.65 3.87
CA ASP A 54 -8.73 10.99 3.29
C ASP A 54 -7.37 11.56 2.84
N ALA A 55 -6.30 11.31 3.59
CA ALA A 55 -4.94 11.73 3.21
C ALA A 55 -4.48 11.06 1.91
N ASP A 56 -4.65 9.73 1.81
CA ASP A 56 -4.31 8.96 0.63
C ASP A 56 -5.04 9.49 -0.62
N LYS A 57 -6.37 9.60 -0.53
CA LYS A 57 -7.19 10.08 -1.65
C LYS A 57 -6.80 11.48 -2.11
N VAL A 58 -6.53 12.39 -1.18
CA VAL A 58 -6.17 13.77 -1.50
C VAL A 58 -4.75 13.82 -2.07
N GLY A 59 -3.82 13.06 -1.50
CA GLY A 59 -2.46 12.96 -2.00
C GLY A 59 -2.38 12.46 -3.44
N HIS A 60 -3.16 11.43 -3.80
CA HIS A 60 -3.25 10.94 -5.18
C HIS A 60 -3.83 11.96 -6.17
N ASN A 61 -4.77 12.80 -5.73
CA ASN A 61 -5.43 13.75 -6.62
C ASN A 61 -4.70 15.09 -6.76
N TYR A 62 -4.00 15.53 -5.72
CA TYR A 62 -3.46 16.91 -5.64
C TYR A 62 -1.97 16.94 -5.27
N GLY A 63 -1.37 15.78 -4.96
CA GLY A 63 -0.01 15.70 -4.44
C GLY A 63 0.07 15.89 -2.92
N TRP A 64 1.12 15.32 -2.34
CA TRP A 64 1.34 15.34 -0.89
C TRP A 64 1.79 16.71 -0.35
N ASP A 65 2.26 17.61 -1.22
CA ASP A 65 2.72 18.97 -0.88
C ASP A 65 1.68 20.04 -1.23
N SER A 66 0.40 19.67 -1.37
CA SER A 66 -0.68 20.59 -1.72
C SER A 66 -1.39 21.14 -0.50
N GLU A 67 -1.97 22.35 -0.62
CA GLU A 67 -2.85 22.92 0.40
C GLU A 67 -4.03 21.99 0.71
N HIS A 68 -4.54 21.28 -0.30
CA HIS A 68 -5.60 20.28 -0.11
C HIS A 68 -5.17 19.14 0.80
N TRP A 69 -3.92 18.71 0.69
CA TRP A 69 -3.38 17.64 1.52
C TRP A 69 -3.15 18.11 2.95
N VAL A 70 -2.62 19.31 3.13
CA VAL A 70 -2.50 19.95 4.45
C VAL A 70 -3.87 20.05 5.12
N ALA A 71 -4.89 20.58 4.42
CA ALA A 71 -6.25 20.66 4.95
C ALA A 71 -6.85 19.31 5.31
N ALA A 72 -6.54 18.25 4.52
CA ALA A 72 -6.95 16.87 4.84
C ALA A 72 -6.31 16.39 6.15
N PHE A 73 -5.03 16.67 6.38
CA PHE A 73 -4.34 16.33 7.62
C PHE A 73 -4.87 17.09 8.83
N GLU A 74 -5.14 18.38 8.71
CA GLU A 74 -5.78 19.17 9.76
C GLU A 74 -7.15 18.59 10.14
N HIS A 75 -7.92 18.17 9.13
CA HIS A 75 -9.19 17.49 9.37
C HIS A 75 -9.02 16.15 10.09
N ILE A 76 -8.03 15.35 9.69
CA ILE A 76 -7.68 14.07 10.34
C ILE A 76 -7.25 14.32 11.79
N ASP A 77 -6.40 15.31 12.04
CA ASP A 77 -5.96 15.66 13.39
C ASP A 77 -7.16 16.02 14.28
N ALA A 78 -8.10 16.80 13.78
CA ALA A 78 -9.34 17.12 14.50
C ALA A 78 -10.17 15.85 14.82
N GLN A 79 -10.20 14.86 13.92
CA GLN A 79 -10.86 13.56 14.16
C GLN A 79 -10.10 12.72 15.20
N LEU A 80 -8.78 12.73 15.20
CA LEU A 80 -7.95 12.07 16.21
C LEU A 80 -8.13 12.72 17.58
N ALA A 81 -8.22 14.05 17.63
CA ALA A 81 -8.56 14.76 18.86
C ALA A 81 -9.95 14.37 19.38
N LEU A 82 -10.94 14.18 18.50
CA LEU A 82 -12.26 13.68 18.88
C LEU A 82 -12.17 12.23 19.40
N LEU A 83 -11.41 11.35 18.73
CA LEU A 83 -11.18 9.97 19.17
C LEU A 83 -10.60 9.94 20.59
N LYS A 84 -9.52 10.69 20.81
CA LYS A 84 -8.86 10.82 22.13
C LYS A 84 -9.81 11.23 23.26
N ARG A 85 -10.71 12.19 22.97
CA ARG A 85 -11.68 12.65 23.98
C ARG A 85 -12.84 11.67 24.21
N SER A 86 -13.17 10.86 23.20
CA SER A 86 -14.34 9.96 23.21
C SER A 86 -14.01 8.54 23.63
N ALA A 87 -12.76 8.11 23.46
CA ALA A 87 -12.30 6.79 23.87
C ALA A 87 -12.22 6.66 25.40
N PRO A 88 -12.46 5.48 25.96
CA PRO A 88 -12.33 5.24 27.40
C PRO A 88 -10.91 5.55 27.91
N LYS A 89 -10.82 5.98 29.16
CA LYS A 89 -9.54 6.18 29.80
C LYS A 89 -8.74 4.86 29.84
N GLY A 90 -7.46 4.91 29.47
CA GLY A 90 -6.59 3.73 29.38
C GLY A 90 -6.61 3.04 28.00
N THR A 91 -7.35 3.55 27.01
CA THR A 91 -7.27 3.07 25.64
C THR A 91 -5.90 3.43 25.04
N LEU A 92 -5.19 2.43 24.52
CA LEU A 92 -4.01 2.64 23.71
C LEU A 92 -4.45 2.97 22.28
N ILE A 93 -4.00 4.10 21.73
CA ILE A 93 -4.23 4.51 20.35
C ILE A 93 -2.90 4.40 19.62
N VAL A 94 -2.88 3.57 18.56
CA VAL A 94 -1.72 3.42 17.66
C VAL A 94 -2.12 3.97 16.29
N ILE A 95 -1.32 4.90 15.76
CA ILE A 95 -1.52 5.51 14.44
C ILE A 95 -0.47 4.91 13.52
N VAL A 96 -0.91 4.34 12.41
CA VAL A 96 -0.04 3.73 11.40
C VAL A 96 -0.44 4.22 10.02
N ALA A 97 0.51 4.25 9.10
CA ALA A 97 0.28 4.38 7.66
C ALA A 97 0.73 3.08 6.99
N ASP A 98 0.07 2.70 5.92
CA ASP A 98 0.41 1.53 5.10
C ASP A 98 1.59 1.82 4.16
N HIS A 99 1.74 3.08 3.72
CA HIS A 99 2.87 3.57 2.91
C HIS A 99 3.04 5.08 3.07
N GLY A 100 4.14 5.58 2.52
CA GLY A 100 4.37 7.01 2.30
C GLY A 100 3.82 7.46 0.94
N MET A 101 4.16 8.69 0.54
CA MET A 101 3.84 9.24 -0.77
C MET A 101 5.08 9.86 -1.41
N VAL A 102 5.17 9.73 -2.72
CA VAL A 102 6.22 10.34 -3.54
C VAL A 102 5.54 11.14 -4.64
N GLN A 103 6.02 12.37 -4.88
CA GLN A 103 5.58 13.14 -6.04
C GLN A 103 6.16 12.50 -7.30
N THR A 104 5.29 12.02 -8.18
CA THR A 104 5.70 11.49 -9.48
C THR A 104 5.61 12.57 -10.55
N ASP A 105 6.47 12.44 -11.57
CA ASP A 105 6.45 13.29 -12.74
C ASP A 105 5.89 12.48 -13.92
N MET A 106 4.74 12.90 -14.45
CA MET A 106 4.08 12.20 -15.55
C MET A 106 4.88 12.21 -16.84
N ASP A 107 5.79 13.18 -17.02
CA ASP A 107 6.69 13.22 -18.18
C ASP A 107 7.80 12.17 -18.08
N GLN A 108 8.03 11.62 -16.88
CA GLN A 108 8.97 10.52 -16.62
C GLN A 108 8.30 9.14 -16.56
N ARG A 109 7.02 9.07 -16.93
CA ARG A 109 6.28 7.81 -16.97
C ARG A 109 6.85 6.87 -18.04
N ILE A 110 7.03 5.61 -17.66
CA ILE A 110 7.46 4.54 -18.55
C ILE A 110 6.31 3.57 -18.76
N ASP A 111 5.82 3.49 -19.98
CA ASP A 111 4.80 2.51 -20.33
C ASP A 111 5.49 1.21 -20.78
N ILE A 112 5.49 0.22 -19.89
CA ILE A 112 6.14 -1.08 -20.11
C ILE A 112 5.59 -1.77 -21.36
N ALA A 113 4.31 -1.61 -21.67
CA ALA A 113 3.67 -2.32 -22.77
C ALA A 113 4.18 -1.91 -24.14
N VAL A 114 4.75 -0.70 -24.27
CA VAL A 114 5.29 -0.19 -25.53
C VAL A 114 6.80 -0.39 -25.68
N GLU A 115 7.45 -0.90 -24.64
CA GLU A 115 8.89 -1.14 -24.60
C GLU A 115 9.22 -2.64 -24.77
N PRO A 116 9.54 -3.12 -25.98
CA PRO A 116 9.73 -4.56 -26.23
C PRO A 116 10.83 -5.21 -25.39
N GLN A 117 11.83 -4.42 -24.97
CA GLN A 117 12.91 -4.92 -24.10
C GLN A 117 12.42 -5.23 -22.68
N LEU A 118 11.38 -4.53 -22.19
CA LEU A 118 10.81 -4.72 -20.87
C LEU A 118 9.76 -5.85 -20.86
N THR A 119 9.08 -6.10 -21.97
CA THR A 119 8.05 -7.16 -22.05
C THR A 119 8.62 -8.53 -22.38
N ARG A 120 9.79 -8.59 -23.04
CA ARG A 120 10.39 -9.85 -23.48
C ARG A 120 10.66 -10.81 -22.32
N GLY A 121 10.13 -12.03 -22.42
CA GLY A 121 10.34 -13.10 -21.44
C GLY A 121 9.61 -12.89 -20.09
N VAL A 122 8.71 -11.89 -20.03
CA VAL A 122 7.88 -11.60 -18.87
C VAL A 122 6.46 -12.08 -19.13
N SER A 123 6.02 -13.12 -18.41
CA SER A 123 4.68 -13.68 -18.53
C SER A 123 3.62 -12.85 -17.80
N LEU A 124 3.99 -12.20 -16.70
CA LEU A 124 3.08 -11.41 -15.88
C LEU A 124 3.85 -10.28 -15.18
N VAL A 125 3.21 -9.12 -15.12
CA VAL A 125 3.65 -7.99 -14.29
C VAL A 125 2.61 -7.79 -13.19
N GLY A 126 3.04 -7.83 -11.94
CA GLY A 126 2.22 -7.58 -10.76
C GLY A 126 2.80 -6.45 -9.91
N GLY A 127 2.10 -6.11 -8.84
CA GLY A 127 2.51 -5.05 -7.92
C GLY A 127 1.88 -3.69 -8.23
N GLU A 128 2.56 -2.64 -7.83
CA GLU A 128 2.14 -1.24 -7.97
C GLU A 128 3.05 -0.50 -8.96
N PRO A 129 2.62 0.60 -9.59
CA PRO A 129 3.40 1.28 -10.64
C PRO A 129 4.86 1.61 -10.27
N ARG A 130 5.14 1.82 -8.99
CA ARG A 130 6.49 2.12 -8.50
C ARG A 130 7.20 0.94 -7.83
N SER A 131 6.55 -0.21 -7.73
CA SER A 131 7.10 -1.42 -7.12
C SER A 131 6.51 -2.65 -7.82
N LEU A 132 7.18 -3.08 -8.87
CA LEU A 132 6.71 -4.17 -9.72
C LEU A 132 7.33 -5.50 -9.31
N MET A 133 6.57 -6.55 -9.52
CA MET A 133 7.03 -7.94 -9.53
C MET A 133 6.85 -8.51 -10.92
N LEU A 134 7.93 -8.98 -11.51
CA LEU A 134 7.93 -9.60 -12.84
C LEU A 134 8.02 -11.12 -12.67
N TYR A 135 7.17 -11.82 -13.38
CA TYR A 135 7.17 -13.29 -13.41
C TYR A 135 7.69 -13.73 -14.77
N ALA A 136 8.73 -14.54 -14.76
CA ALA A 136 9.39 -15.00 -15.98
C ALA A 136 8.54 -16.01 -16.75
N GLU A 137 8.71 -16.07 -18.07
CA GLU A 137 8.28 -17.21 -18.86
C GLU A 137 9.07 -18.46 -18.50
N PRO A 138 8.53 -19.67 -18.72
CA PRO A 138 9.18 -20.92 -18.26
C PRO A 138 10.62 -21.13 -18.75
N ASP A 139 10.93 -20.63 -19.96
CA ASP A 139 12.23 -20.83 -20.61
C ASP A 139 13.16 -19.61 -20.48
N GLU A 140 12.74 -18.56 -19.75
CA GLU A 140 13.55 -17.36 -19.51
C GLU A 140 14.20 -17.37 -18.13
N ARG A 141 15.42 -16.90 -18.10
CA ARG A 141 16.17 -16.78 -16.84
C ARG A 141 15.88 -15.42 -16.18
N PRO A 142 15.56 -15.40 -14.89
CA PRO A 142 15.34 -14.14 -14.17
C PRO A 142 16.51 -13.15 -14.28
N GLU A 143 17.75 -13.66 -14.32
CA GLU A 143 18.96 -12.83 -14.44
C GLU A 143 18.99 -12.07 -15.77
N ASP A 144 18.56 -12.71 -16.87
CA ASP A 144 18.54 -12.10 -18.20
C ASP A 144 17.47 -11.02 -18.29
N ILE A 145 16.29 -11.24 -17.67
CA ILE A 145 15.26 -10.22 -17.51
C ILE A 145 15.81 -9.05 -16.68
N ALA A 146 16.40 -9.32 -15.53
CA ALA A 146 16.94 -8.30 -14.64
C ALA A 146 18.03 -7.46 -15.34
N CYS A 147 18.90 -8.10 -16.13
CA CYS A 147 19.94 -7.41 -16.93
C CYS A 147 19.30 -6.45 -17.94
N ARG A 148 18.35 -6.92 -18.75
CA ARG A 148 17.65 -6.08 -19.75
C ARG A 148 16.94 -4.89 -19.10
N TRP A 149 16.30 -5.10 -17.96
CA TRP A 149 15.62 -4.03 -17.23
C TRP A 149 16.61 -3.03 -16.64
N ARG A 150 17.76 -3.47 -16.09
CA ARG A 150 18.84 -2.58 -15.62
C ARG A 150 19.41 -1.74 -16.75
N ASP A 151 19.66 -2.37 -17.90
CA ASP A 151 20.21 -1.67 -19.07
C ASP A 151 19.22 -0.63 -19.63
N CYS A 152 17.94 -0.94 -19.64
CA CYS A 152 16.90 -0.04 -20.13
C CYS A 152 16.59 1.10 -19.17
N LEU A 153 16.48 0.81 -17.86
CA LEU A 153 16.04 1.78 -16.86
C LEU A 153 17.18 2.56 -16.21
N GLN A 154 18.37 1.97 -16.15
CA GLN A 154 19.55 2.57 -15.55
C GLN A 154 19.29 3.07 -14.10
N ASP A 155 19.52 4.35 -13.82
CA ASP A 155 19.31 4.98 -12.52
C ASP A 155 17.84 5.31 -12.20
N ARG A 156 16.94 5.09 -13.17
CA ARG A 156 15.49 5.32 -13.00
C ARG A 156 14.80 4.25 -12.16
N ALA A 157 15.42 3.09 -11.96
CA ALA A 157 14.90 2.03 -11.11
C ALA A 157 15.99 1.16 -10.51
N LEU A 158 15.69 0.59 -9.34
CA LEU A 158 16.47 -0.49 -8.74
C LEU A 158 15.85 -1.82 -9.17
N VAL A 159 16.63 -2.65 -9.86
CA VAL A 159 16.20 -3.95 -10.37
C VAL A 159 16.97 -5.05 -9.67
N ARG A 160 16.25 -6.00 -9.06
CA ARG A 160 16.80 -7.15 -8.34
C ARG A 160 16.13 -8.43 -8.81
N THR A 161 16.88 -9.50 -8.91
CA THR A 161 16.27 -10.84 -8.95
C THR A 161 15.61 -11.13 -7.61
N LYS A 162 14.71 -12.11 -7.56
CA LYS A 162 14.08 -12.61 -6.33
C LYS A 162 15.11 -12.91 -5.24
N ASP A 163 16.18 -13.59 -5.61
CA ASP A 163 17.21 -14.01 -4.66
C ASP A 163 18.02 -12.83 -4.12
N GLU A 164 18.36 -11.87 -4.98
CA GLU A 164 18.99 -10.61 -4.56
C GLU A 164 18.07 -9.84 -3.60
N ALA A 165 16.77 -9.70 -3.93
CA ALA A 165 15.83 -8.99 -3.10
C ALA A 165 15.62 -9.65 -1.71
N ILE A 166 15.61 -10.98 -1.66
CA ILE A 166 15.56 -11.74 -0.41
C ILE A 166 16.85 -11.57 0.39
N ALA A 167 18.01 -11.68 -0.26
CA ALA A 167 19.31 -11.51 0.38
C ALA A 167 19.50 -10.11 0.98
N ASP A 168 19.00 -9.07 0.28
CA ASP A 168 18.98 -7.69 0.75
C ASP A 168 17.95 -7.45 1.88
N GLY A 169 17.16 -8.46 2.26
CA GLY A 169 16.18 -8.36 3.35
C GLY A 169 14.90 -7.61 3.01
N LEU A 170 14.60 -7.37 1.72
CA LEU A 170 13.46 -6.59 1.27
C LEU A 170 12.11 -7.12 1.79
N PHE A 171 12.01 -8.43 1.96
CA PHE A 171 10.81 -9.12 2.40
C PHE A 171 10.90 -9.65 3.84
N GLY A 172 12.01 -9.34 4.56
CA GLY A 172 12.29 -9.99 5.83
C GLY A 172 12.46 -11.51 5.69
N PRO A 173 12.20 -12.31 6.73
CA PRO A 173 12.28 -13.76 6.64
C PRO A 173 11.23 -14.34 5.69
N VAL A 174 11.66 -14.96 4.59
CA VAL A 174 10.77 -15.57 3.58
C VAL A 174 10.69 -17.08 3.81
N CYS A 175 9.49 -17.58 4.11
CA CYS A 175 9.26 -19.02 4.21
C CYS A 175 9.02 -19.64 2.83
N GLU A 176 9.24 -20.95 2.71
CA GLU A 176 9.09 -21.69 1.46
C GLU A 176 7.70 -21.58 0.82
N ARG A 177 6.65 -21.46 1.63
CA ARG A 177 5.29 -21.28 1.13
C ARG A 177 5.09 -19.95 0.40
N VAL A 178 5.75 -18.88 0.86
CA VAL A 178 5.61 -17.52 0.30
C VAL A 178 6.56 -17.29 -0.87
N ARG A 179 7.74 -17.94 -0.86
CA ARG A 179 8.76 -17.75 -1.89
C ARG A 179 8.24 -17.88 -3.35
N PRO A 180 7.41 -18.87 -3.71
CA PRO A 180 6.86 -18.97 -5.07
C PRO A 180 5.88 -17.85 -5.45
N MET A 181 5.34 -17.12 -4.47
CA MET A 181 4.40 -16.02 -4.69
C MET A 181 5.12 -14.71 -5.04
N LEU A 182 6.42 -14.61 -4.75
CA LEU A 182 7.24 -13.45 -5.10
C LEU A 182 7.59 -13.49 -6.59
N GLY A 183 7.59 -12.32 -7.22
CA GLY A 183 8.06 -12.18 -8.60
C GLY A 183 9.52 -12.61 -8.77
N ASP A 184 9.88 -13.12 -9.93
CA ASP A 184 11.24 -13.56 -10.24
C ASP A 184 12.23 -12.43 -10.32
N VAL A 185 11.71 -11.23 -10.68
CA VAL A 185 12.46 -9.96 -10.65
C VAL A 185 11.60 -8.91 -9.94
N VAL A 186 12.21 -8.09 -9.12
CA VAL A 186 11.61 -6.97 -8.40
C VAL A 186 12.18 -5.67 -8.92
N VAL A 187 11.30 -4.74 -9.26
CA VAL A 187 11.68 -3.43 -9.82
C VAL A 187 11.10 -2.34 -8.94
N GLN A 188 11.93 -1.46 -8.45
CA GLN A 188 11.53 -0.33 -7.61
C GLN A 188 11.92 0.98 -8.30
N ALA A 189 10.94 1.80 -8.65
CA ALA A 189 11.18 3.09 -9.28
C ALA A 189 11.97 4.04 -8.37
N ALA A 190 12.93 4.76 -8.94
CA ALA A 190 13.73 5.76 -8.27
C ALA A 190 13.21 7.18 -8.55
N GLY A 191 13.47 8.13 -7.65
CA GLY A 191 13.09 9.52 -7.84
C GLY A 191 11.62 9.73 -8.15
N ALA A 192 11.31 10.51 -9.18
CA ALA A 192 9.96 10.86 -9.62
C ALA A 192 9.38 9.95 -10.73
N VAL A 193 10.11 8.91 -11.13
CA VAL A 193 9.70 7.96 -12.20
C VAL A 193 8.48 7.14 -11.79
N THR A 194 7.62 6.85 -12.72
CA THR A 194 6.45 5.97 -12.53
C THR A 194 6.17 5.13 -13.78
#